data_56db42f4eb8d24570918e887be73bd09
#
_entry.id   56db42f4eb8d24570918e887be73bd09
#
_cell.length_a   1.000
_cell.length_b   1.000
_cell.length_c   1.000
_cell.angle_alpha   90.00
_cell.angle_beta   90.00
_cell.angle_gamma   90.00
#
_symmetry.space_group_name_H-M   'P 1'
#
loop_
_entity.id
_entity.type
_entity.pdbx_description
1 polymer ?
#
loop_
_entity_poly.entity_id
_entity_poly.type
_entity_poly.pdbx_seq_one_letter_code
_entity_poly.pdbx_strand_id
1 'polypeptide(L)'
;MQTPSLIDMPPREGLWLEIDAHSQRLRAWQGDMCRHECDISTGRQGLGNQQGSGQTPLGWHYIRAAIGADAPENAVFKGRRWTGEVFNAELAAAFPERDWILTRILWLCGLEPGINRGGQVDSQRRYIYLHGTPPDQPMGQPASHGCVRLRNADLLWLFEHAVPGTPVWLHDSR
;
A
#
# COMPACT_ATOMS: atom_id res chain seq x y z
N MET A 1 -6.89 -8.57 16.05
CA MET A 1 -5.66 -7.84 15.63
C MET A 1 -5.22 -6.91 16.74
N GLN A 2 -3.96 -6.95 17.08
CA GLN A 2 -3.35 -6.03 18.03
C GLN A 2 -2.62 -4.93 17.28
N THR A 3 -2.84 -3.66 17.65
CA THR A 3 -2.10 -2.54 17.08
C THR A 3 -0.64 -2.61 17.57
N PRO A 4 0.35 -2.55 16.65
CA PRO A 4 1.77 -2.54 17.06
C PRO A 4 2.10 -1.31 17.89
N SER A 5 3.11 -1.45 18.75
CA SER A 5 3.64 -0.33 19.53
C SER A 5 4.77 0.36 18.77
N LEU A 6 4.71 1.67 18.64
CA LEU A 6 5.74 2.45 17.94
C LEU A 6 7.13 2.28 18.56
N ILE A 7 7.22 2.11 19.89
CA ILE A 7 8.49 1.96 20.59
C ILE A 7 9.22 0.64 20.23
N ASP A 8 8.48 -0.34 19.71
CA ASP A 8 9.03 -1.65 19.36
C ASP A 8 9.45 -1.74 17.89
N MET A 9 9.47 -0.61 17.16
CA MET A 9 9.79 -0.59 15.73
C MET A 9 11.29 -0.43 15.43
N PRO A 10 11.86 -1.15 14.44
CA PRO A 10 11.24 -2.29 13.75
C PRO A 10 11.12 -3.51 14.67
N PRO A 11 10.11 -4.37 14.46
CA PRO A 11 9.88 -5.50 15.35
C PRO A 11 11.03 -6.52 15.25
N ARG A 12 11.34 -7.15 16.37
CA ARG A 12 12.40 -8.19 16.44
C ARG A 12 11.93 -9.52 15.87
N GLU A 13 10.63 -9.77 15.95
CA GLU A 13 9.99 -11.00 15.50
C GLU A 13 8.83 -10.67 14.58
N GLY A 14 8.51 -11.63 13.70
CA GLY A 14 7.43 -11.48 12.72
C GLY A 14 7.84 -10.68 11.48
N LEU A 15 6.91 -10.65 10.53
CA LEU A 15 7.10 -9.94 9.28
C LEU A 15 6.84 -8.45 9.46
N TRP A 16 7.63 -7.62 8.79
CA TRP A 16 7.34 -6.21 8.62
C TRP A 16 7.75 -5.75 7.23
N LEU A 17 7.16 -4.67 6.76
CA LEU A 17 7.38 -4.15 5.41
C LEU A 17 8.16 -2.85 5.46
N GLU A 18 9.16 -2.76 4.61
CA GLU A 18 9.88 -1.52 4.32
C GLU A 18 9.48 -1.02 2.95
N ILE A 19 9.01 0.22 2.87
CA ILE A 19 8.70 0.90 1.61
C ILE A 19 9.64 2.09 1.50
N ASP A 20 10.61 2.00 0.59
CA ASP A 20 11.55 3.08 0.31
C ASP A 20 11.11 3.84 -0.93
N ALA A 21 10.65 5.06 -0.73
CA ALA A 21 10.16 5.91 -1.80
C ALA A 21 11.28 6.44 -2.70
N HIS A 22 12.51 6.50 -2.23
CA HIS A 22 13.65 6.90 -3.07
C HIS A 22 13.94 5.85 -4.12
N SER A 23 14.15 4.62 -3.70
CA SER A 23 14.43 3.49 -4.60
C SER A 23 13.20 2.92 -5.29
N GLN A 24 11.99 3.31 -4.85
CA GLN A 24 10.71 2.76 -5.31
C GLN A 24 10.68 1.23 -5.17
N ARG A 25 11.09 0.76 -3.98
CA ARG A 25 11.16 -0.66 -3.65
C ARG A 25 10.40 -0.94 -2.36
N LEU A 26 9.77 -2.11 -2.32
CA LEU A 26 9.21 -2.70 -1.11
C LEU A 26 10.01 -3.94 -0.75
N ARG A 27 10.37 -4.08 0.52
CA ARG A 27 10.99 -5.28 1.08
C ARG A 27 10.18 -5.79 2.25
N ALA A 28 9.99 -7.09 2.29
CA ALA A 28 9.37 -7.78 3.43
C ALA A 28 10.46 -8.44 4.27
N TRP A 29 10.61 -7.98 5.49
CA TRP A 29 11.66 -8.42 6.40
C TRP A 29 11.14 -9.35 7.49
N GLN A 30 11.93 -10.35 7.81
CA GLN A 30 11.75 -11.20 8.99
C GLN A 30 13.11 -11.34 9.67
N GLY A 31 13.33 -10.61 10.78
CA GLY A 31 14.67 -10.40 11.30
C GLY A 31 15.57 -9.76 10.24
N ASP A 32 16.72 -10.34 9.98
CA ASP A 32 17.67 -9.87 8.96
C ASP A 32 17.42 -10.48 7.58
N MET A 33 16.39 -11.31 7.43
CA MET A 33 16.08 -11.99 6.19
C MET A 33 15.08 -11.20 5.36
N CYS A 34 15.44 -10.88 4.12
CA CYS A 34 14.50 -10.35 3.15
C CYS A 34 13.71 -11.50 2.52
N ARG A 35 12.43 -11.59 2.87
CA ARG A 35 11.53 -12.65 2.41
C ARG A 35 10.94 -12.37 1.03
N HIS A 36 10.80 -11.11 0.68
CA HIS A 36 10.26 -10.68 -0.61
C HIS A 36 10.76 -9.27 -0.92
N GLU A 37 11.02 -9.01 -2.18
CA GLU A 37 11.41 -7.68 -2.65
C GLU A 37 10.76 -7.44 -4.01
N CYS A 38 10.21 -6.23 -4.21
CA CYS A 38 9.57 -5.88 -5.47
C CYS A 38 9.62 -4.38 -5.75
N ASP A 39 9.42 -4.02 -7.02
CA ASP A 39 9.20 -2.65 -7.43
C ASP A 39 7.80 -2.19 -7.04
N ILE A 40 7.68 -0.91 -6.73
CA ILE A 40 6.42 -0.26 -6.38
C ILE A 40 6.26 1.06 -7.16
N SER A 41 5.11 1.68 -7.00
CA SER A 41 4.88 3.04 -7.48
C SER A 41 4.13 3.83 -6.41
N THR A 42 4.79 4.84 -5.86
CA THR A 42 4.20 5.77 -4.88
C THR A 42 3.56 6.96 -5.57
N GLY A 43 3.09 7.95 -4.80
CA GLY A 43 2.40 9.13 -5.31
C GLY A 43 3.25 9.99 -6.25
N ARG A 44 2.71 10.31 -7.43
CA ARG A 44 3.38 11.21 -8.38
C ARG A 44 3.59 12.63 -7.84
N GLN A 45 2.80 13.03 -6.84
CA GLN A 45 2.96 14.32 -6.15
C GLN A 45 4.07 14.29 -5.09
N GLY A 46 4.79 13.16 -4.98
CA GLY A 46 5.87 12.99 -4.00
C GLY A 46 5.39 12.52 -2.64
N LEU A 47 6.13 12.89 -1.61
CA LEU A 47 5.94 12.44 -0.24
C LEU A 47 5.36 13.55 0.62
N GLY A 48 4.41 13.19 1.47
CA GLY A 48 3.80 14.12 2.40
C GLY A 48 2.59 13.52 3.11
N ASN A 49 2.33 14.04 4.29
CA ASN A 49 1.35 13.46 5.21
C ASN A 49 0.03 14.23 5.25
N GLN A 50 -0.04 15.40 4.63
CA GLN A 50 -1.20 16.27 4.68
C GLN A 50 -2.38 15.69 3.88
N GLN A 51 -3.57 15.77 4.47
CA GLN A 51 -4.81 15.39 3.78
C GLN A 51 -5.04 16.24 2.53
N GLY A 52 -5.48 15.60 1.44
CA GLY A 52 -5.74 16.27 0.17
C GLY A 52 -4.50 16.57 -0.66
N SER A 53 -3.30 16.22 -0.19
CA SER A 53 -2.04 16.48 -0.91
C SER A 53 -1.83 15.59 -2.13
N GLY A 54 -2.47 14.42 -2.19
CA GLY A 54 -2.18 13.40 -3.20
C GLY A 54 -0.81 12.77 -3.05
N GLN A 55 -0.13 13.02 -1.94
CA GLN A 55 1.22 12.53 -1.64
C GLN A 55 1.15 11.24 -0.83
N THR A 56 2.22 10.44 -0.92
CA THR A 56 2.38 9.23 -0.10
C THR A 56 2.92 9.61 1.28
N PRO A 57 2.26 9.18 2.37
CA PRO A 57 2.71 9.55 3.71
C PRO A 57 3.98 8.83 4.13
N LEU A 58 4.72 9.45 5.05
CA LEU A 58 5.94 8.90 5.65
C LEU A 58 5.70 8.43 7.08
N GLY A 59 6.60 7.59 7.56
CA GLY A 59 6.65 7.12 8.94
C GLY A 59 6.16 5.69 9.13
N TRP A 60 6.06 5.26 10.37
CA TRP A 60 5.56 3.95 10.73
C TRP A 60 4.05 3.85 10.61
N HIS A 61 3.61 2.77 9.99
CA HIS A 61 2.23 2.38 9.78
C HIS A 61 2.05 0.92 10.18
N TYR A 62 0.83 0.44 10.12
CA TYR A 62 0.52 -0.99 10.15
C TYR A 62 -0.65 -1.29 9.21
N ILE A 63 -0.77 -2.54 8.81
CA ILE A 63 -1.90 -2.99 8.00
C ILE A 63 -3.13 -3.05 8.90
N ARG A 64 -4.09 -2.17 8.66
CA ARG A 64 -5.35 -2.08 9.42
C ARG A 64 -6.34 -3.15 8.99
N ALA A 65 -6.42 -3.40 7.69
CA ALA A 65 -7.35 -4.37 7.12
C ALA A 65 -6.80 -4.93 5.82
N ALA A 66 -7.11 -6.20 5.57
CA ALA A 66 -6.81 -6.93 4.33
C ALA A 66 -8.14 -7.25 3.64
N ILE A 67 -8.36 -6.71 2.45
CA ILE A 67 -9.66 -6.73 1.76
C ILE A 67 -9.53 -7.44 0.42
N GLY A 68 -10.49 -8.33 0.11
CA GLY A 68 -10.62 -8.97 -1.18
C GLY A 68 -10.28 -10.46 -1.22
N ALA A 69 -10.24 -11.16 -0.06
CA ALA A 69 -9.91 -12.59 0.01
C ALA A 69 -10.79 -13.46 -0.92
N ASP A 70 -12.06 -13.10 -1.08
CA ASP A 70 -13.02 -13.85 -1.88
C ASP A 70 -13.11 -13.35 -3.34
N ALA A 71 -12.35 -12.32 -3.69
CA ALA A 71 -12.38 -11.76 -5.03
C ALA A 71 -11.30 -12.38 -5.93
N PRO A 72 -11.53 -12.45 -7.26
CA PRO A 72 -10.51 -12.93 -8.18
C PRO A 72 -9.38 -11.93 -8.35
N GLU A 73 -8.26 -12.37 -8.90
CA GLU A 73 -7.22 -11.48 -9.41
C GLU A 73 -7.82 -10.52 -10.45
N ASN A 74 -7.37 -9.27 -10.47
CA ASN A 74 -7.92 -8.17 -11.28
C ASN A 74 -9.33 -7.71 -10.90
N ALA A 75 -9.88 -8.18 -9.78
CA ALA A 75 -11.12 -7.62 -9.25
C ALA A 75 -10.95 -6.10 -9.04
N VAL A 76 -11.94 -5.32 -9.46
CA VAL A 76 -11.93 -3.86 -9.37
C VAL A 76 -12.59 -3.44 -8.06
N PHE A 77 -11.87 -2.62 -7.27
CA PHE A 77 -12.36 -2.12 -5.99
C PHE A 77 -12.70 -0.63 -6.08
N LYS A 78 -13.80 -0.26 -5.44
CA LYS A 78 -14.20 1.13 -5.20
C LYS A 78 -14.79 1.24 -3.79
N GLY A 79 -14.35 2.26 -3.05
CA GLY A 79 -14.80 2.41 -1.66
C GLY A 79 -14.52 1.18 -0.81
N ARG A 80 -13.40 0.50 -1.04
CA ARG A 80 -12.96 -0.73 -0.36
C ARG A 80 -13.89 -1.93 -0.54
N ARG A 81 -14.64 -1.94 -1.64
CA ARG A 81 -15.53 -3.05 -1.99
C ARG A 81 -15.31 -3.47 -3.44
N TRP A 82 -15.37 -4.76 -3.68
CA TRP A 82 -15.38 -5.29 -5.05
C TRP A 82 -16.65 -4.83 -5.78
N THR A 83 -16.45 -4.19 -6.93
CA THR A 83 -17.55 -3.67 -7.75
C THR A 83 -18.33 -4.76 -8.51
N GLY A 84 -17.79 -5.99 -8.53
CA GLY A 84 -18.25 -7.08 -9.40
C GLY A 84 -17.53 -7.11 -10.75
N GLU A 85 -16.80 -6.04 -11.09
CA GLU A 85 -16.00 -5.97 -12.30
C GLU A 85 -14.68 -6.71 -12.13
N VAL A 86 -14.16 -7.26 -13.23
CA VAL A 86 -12.80 -7.80 -13.33
C VAL A 86 -12.10 -7.04 -14.45
N PHE A 87 -10.96 -6.43 -14.13
CA PHE A 87 -10.22 -5.60 -15.09
C PHE A 87 -9.80 -6.40 -16.32
N ASN A 88 -10.03 -5.82 -17.48
CA ASN A 88 -9.59 -6.33 -18.78
C ASN A 88 -9.37 -5.17 -19.76
N ALA A 89 -8.88 -5.47 -20.95
CA ALA A 89 -8.58 -4.46 -21.97
C ALA A 89 -9.83 -3.67 -22.43
N GLU A 90 -10.99 -4.31 -22.50
CA GLU A 90 -12.25 -3.67 -22.87
C GLU A 90 -12.68 -2.65 -21.82
N LEU A 91 -12.59 -3.03 -20.56
CA LEU A 91 -12.94 -2.15 -19.43
C LEU A 91 -11.99 -0.95 -19.37
N ALA A 92 -10.69 -1.20 -19.57
CA ALA A 92 -9.68 -0.14 -19.63
C ALA A 92 -9.96 0.87 -20.75
N ALA A 93 -10.33 0.38 -21.94
CA ALA A 93 -10.65 1.23 -23.08
C ALA A 93 -11.94 2.05 -22.86
N ALA A 94 -12.93 1.46 -22.16
CA ALA A 94 -14.19 2.13 -21.85
C ALA A 94 -14.02 3.26 -20.81
N PHE A 95 -13.05 3.12 -19.90
CA PHE A 95 -12.81 4.07 -18.79
C PHE A 95 -11.32 4.43 -18.68
N PRO A 96 -10.75 5.14 -19.68
CA PRO A 96 -9.30 5.39 -19.73
C PRO A 96 -8.76 6.29 -18.61
N GLU A 97 -9.64 7.09 -17.97
CA GLU A 97 -9.26 8.02 -16.90
C GLU A 97 -9.45 7.45 -15.49
N ARG A 98 -9.92 6.20 -15.39
CA ARG A 98 -10.21 5.61 -14.08
C ARG A 98 -8.92 5.23 -13.35
N ASP A 99 -8.85 5.59 -12.08
CA ASP A 99 -7.79 5.11 -11.19
C ASP A 99 -8.13 3.69 -10.72
N TRP A 100 -7.40 2.70 -11.24
CA TRP A 100 -7.69 1.29 -11.02
C TRP A 100 -7.08 0.79 -9.73
N ILE A 101 -7.91 0.34 -8.81
CA ILE A 101 -7.50 -0.37 -7.60
C ILE A 101 -7.89 -1.83 -7.80
N LEU A 102 -6.90 -2.70 -8.00
CA LEU A 102 -7.12 -4.06 -8.45
C LEU A 102 -6.67 -5.11 -7.42
N THR A 103 -7.30 -6.26 -7.49
CA THR A 103 -6.87 -7.55 -6.91
C THR A 103 -7.07 -7.64 -5.41
N ARG A 104 -6.46 -6.78 -4.62
CA ARG A 104 -6.56 -6.74 -3.15
C ARG A 104 -6.30 -5.32 -2.65
N ILE A 105 -6.74 -5.08 -1.43
CA ILE A 105 -6.40 -3.86 -0.68
C ILE A 105 -5.77 -4.26 0.65
N LEU A 106 -4.59 -3.72 0.93
CA LEU A 106 -4.01 -3.68 2.27
C LEU A 106 -4.12 -2.23 2.75
N TRP A 107 -5.04 -1.97 3.67
CA TRP A 107 -5.35 -0.63 4.13
C TRP A 107 -4.46 -0.25 5.30
N LEU A 108 -3.72 0.86 5.18
CA LEU A 108 -2.76 1.31 6.17
C LEU A 108 -3.38 2.26 7.21
N CYS A 109 -2.90 2.14 8.43
CA CYS A 109 -3.14 3.09 9.52
C CYS A 109 -1.80 3.57 10.07
N GLY A 110 -1.67 4.86 10.35
CA GLY A 110 -0.46 5.43 10.94
C GLY A 110 -0.27 5.02 12.40
N LEU A 111 0.99 4.92 12.83
CA LEU A 111 1.38 4.67 14.22
C LEU A 111 1.85 5.92 14.94
N GLU A 112 2.16 7.02 14.21
CA GLU A 112 2.81 8.20 14.75
C GLU A 112 1.84 9.37 14.88
N PRO A 113 1.28 9.61 16.10
CA PRO A 113 0.36 10.73 16.33
C PRO A 113 0.95 12.06 15.88
N GLY A 114 0.16 12.87 15.15
CA GLY A 114 0.58 14.16 14.64
C GLY A 114 1.46 14.11 13.38
N ILE A 115 1.90 12.93 12.94
CA ILE A 115 2.71 12.73 11.73
C ILE A 115 1.88 12.02 10.67
N ASN A 116 1.33 10.84 11.00
CA ASN A 116 0.50 10.05 10.07
C ASN A 116 -0.76 9.48 10.73
N ARG A 117 -1.06 9.91 11.95
CA ARG A 117 -2.22 9.48 12.71
C ARG A 117 -2.91 10.69 13.36
N GLY A 118 -4.24 10.77 13.17
CA GLY A 118 -5.07 11.83 13.70
C GLY A 118 -5.08 13.11 12.86
N GLY A 119 -5.97 14.04 13.21
CA GLY A 119 -6.07 15.37 12.59
C GLY A 119 -6.15 15.35 11.07
N GLN A 120 -5.37 16.22 10.43
CA GLN A 120 -5.31 16.40 8.99
C GLN A 120 -4.18 15.57 8.33
N VAL A 121 -3.58 14.64 9.07
CA VAL A 121 -2.45 13.81 8.59
C VAL A 121 -2.74 12.31 8.69
N ASP A 122 -3.97 11.92 8.94
CA ASP A 122 -4.34 10.55 9.24
C ASP A 122 -4.34 9.67 7.99
N SER A 123 -3.37 8.75 7.88
CA SER A 123 -3.23 7.86 6.73
C SER A 123 -4.44 6.95 6.53
N GLN A 124 -5.08 6.48 7.60
CA GLN A 124 -6.28 5.64 7.48
C GLN A 124 -7.44 6.45 6.88
N ARG A 125 -7.66 7.68 7.33
CA ARG A 125 -8.73 8.56 6.81
C ARG A 125 -8.42 9.11 5.43
N ARG A 126 -7.14 9.12 5.03
CA ARG A 126 -6.70 9.47 3.68
C ARG A 126 -6.82 8.28 2.72
N TYR A 127 -7.27 7.12 3.19
CA TYR A 127 -7.44 5.91 2.39
C TYR A 127 -6.15 5.48 1.68
N ILE A 128 -5.05 5.43 2.43
CA ILE A 128 -3.77 4.97 1.91
C ILE A 128 -3.73 3.43 1.91
N TYR A 129 -3.60 2.87 0.71
CA TYR A 129 -3.59 1.42 0.48
C TYR A 129 -2.31 0.96 -0.19
N LEU A 130 -1.96 -0.33 0.01
CA LEU A 130 -1.20 -1.09 -0.95
C LEU A 130 -2.22 -1.83 -1.82
N HIS A 131 -2.12 -1.72 -3.13
CA HIS A 131 -3.09 -2.34 -4.05
C HIS A 131 -2.46 -2.71 -5.39
N GLY A 132 -3.12 -3.59 -6.13
CA GLY A 132 -2.75 -3.95 -7.48
C GLY A 132 -3.12 -2.88 -8.49
N THR A 133 -2.53 -2.96 -9.66
CA THR A 133 -2.66 -1.99 -10.74
C THR A 133 -2.61 -2.69 -12.10
N PRO A 134 -3.17 -2.10 -13.17
CA PRO A 134 -3.03 -2.66 -14.51
C PRO A 134 -1.57 -2.90 -14.91
N PRO A 135 -1.27 -3.93 -15.72
CA PRO A 135 0.10 -4.29 -16.08
C PRO A 135 0.83 -3.24 -16.93
N ASP A 136 0.11 -2.30 -17.55
CA ASP A 136 0.70 -1.20 -18.33
C ASP A 136 1.14 -0.01 -17.45
N GLN A 137 0.78 0.00 -16.17
CA GLN A 137 1.21 1.06 -15.27
C GLN A 137 2.69 0.92 -14.90
N PRO A 138 3.43 2.04 -14.84
CA PRO A 138 4.85 1.98 -14.54
C PRO A 138 5.11 1.56 -13.09
N MET A 139 6.19 0.78 -12.90
CA MET A 139 6.75 0.47 -11.58
C MET A 139 8.17 1.06 -11.50
N GLY A 140 8.67 1.21 -10.28
CA GLY A 140 9.99 1.77 -10.05
C GLY A 140 10.05 3.30 -10.16
N GLN A 141 8.90 3.94 -10.33
CA GLN A 141 8.78 5.40 -10.40
C GLN A 141 7.45 5.87 -9.80
N PRO A 142 7.40 7.08 -9.23
CA PRO A 142 6.16 7.63 -8.66
C PRO A 142 5.14 7.94 -9.76
N ALA A 143 3.96 7.33 -9.69
CA ALA A 143 2.90 7.51 -10.67
C ALA A 143 1.48 7.45 -10.09
N SER A 144 1.33 7.11 -8.80
CA SER A 144 0.02 6.93 -8.17
C SER A 144 -0.61 8.25 -7.70
N HIS A 145 -1.81 8.13 -7.12
CA HIS A 145 -2.53 9.25 -6.52
C HIS A 145 -2.31 9.36 -4.99
N GLY A 146 -1.28 8.69 -4.46
CA GLY A 146 -0.91 8.68 -3.04
C GLY A 146 -0.80 7.28 -2.43
N CYS A 147 -1.58 6.31 -2.90
CA CYS A 147 -1.44 4.91 -2.52
C CYS A 147 -0.15 4.30 -3.07
N VAL A 148 0.19 3.12 -2.60
CA VAL A 148 1.36 2.35 -3.07
C VAL A 148 0.86 1.26 -4.02
N ARG A 149 1.21 1.38 -5.30
CA ARG A 149 0.86 0.40 -6.34
C ARG A 149 1.89 -0.72 -6.40
N LEU A 150 1.40 -1.94 -6.56
CA LEU A 150 2.22 -3.14 -6.75
C LEU A 150 1.72 -3.92 -7.98
N ARG A 151 2.58 -4.79 -8.52
CA ARG A 151 2.14 -5.84 -9.43
C ARG A 151 1.25 -6.83 -8.67
N ASN A 152 0.27 -7.40 -9.35
CA ASN A 152 -0.69 -8.32 -8.72
C ASN A 152 0.01 -9.50 -8.03
N ALA A 153 1.05 -10.09 -8.66
CA ALA A 153 1.77 -11.22 -8.07
C ALA A 153 2.42 -10.86 -6.74
N ASP A 154 3.05 -9.70 -6.64
CA ASP A 154 3.69 -9.22 -5.41
C ASP A 154 2.64 -8.89 -4.33
N LEU A 155 1.55 -8.27 -4.73
CA LEU A 155 0.45 -7.97 -3.82
C LEU A 155 -0.19 -9.25 -3.25
N LEU A 156 -0.38 -10.27 -4.08
CA LEU A 156 -0.94 -11.56 -3.64
C LEU A 156 -0.01 -12.25 -2.65
N TRP A 157 1.31 -12.18 -2.87
CA TRP A 157 2.28 -12.68 -1.89
C TRP A 157 2.15 -11.95 -0.54
N LEU A 158 2.06 -10.62 -0.58
CA LEU A 158 1.88 -9.80 0.63
C LEU A 158 0.56 -10.12 1.33
N PHE A 159 -0.52 -10.26 0.57
CA PHE A 159 -1.83 -10.58 1.13
C PHE A 159 -1.84 -11.90 1.90
N GLU A 160 -1.07 -12.88 1.42
CA GLU A 160 -0.94 -14.19 2.06
C GLU A 160 -0.07 -14.15 3.32
N HIS A 161 0.99 -13.31 3.34
CA HIS A 161 2.01 -13.33 4.39
C HIS A 161 1.93 -12.15 5.37
N ALA A 162 1.50 -10.98 4.91
CA ALA A 162 1.42 -9.77 5.70
C ALA A 162 -0.02 -9.53 6.19
N VAL A 163 -0.37 -10.16 7.28
CA VAL A 163 -1.71 -10.11 7.89
C VAL A 163 -1.96 -8.75 8.58
N PRO A 164 -3.25 -8.40 8.89
CA PRO A 164 -3.54 -7.23 9.71
C PRO A 164 -2.73 -7.19 11.00
N GLY A 165 -2.19 -6.03 11.32
CA GLY A 165 -1.24 -5.85 12.42
C GLY A 165 0.22 -5.80 11.99
N THR A 166 0.54 -6.24 10.76
CA THR A 166 1.91 -6.18 10.23
C THR A 166 2.39 -4.74 10.13
N PRO A 167 3.56 -4.40 10.76
CA PRO A 167 4.13 -3.06 10.65
C PRO A 167 4.61 -2.74 9.24
N VAL A 168 4.50 -1.47 8.86
CA VAL A 168 4.92 -0.94 7.56
C VAL A 168 5.66 0.37 7.75
N TRP A 169 6.91 0.44 7.31
CA TRP A 169 7.71 1.66 7.37
C TRP A 169 7.82 2.30 5.99
N LEU A 170 7.25 3.49 5.85
CA LEU A 170 7.39 4.30 4.64
C LEU A 170 8.43 5.37 4.91
N HIS A 171 9.51 5.37 4.12
CA HIS A 171 10.59 6.31 4.28
C HIS A 171 11.21 6.73 2.93
N ASP A 172 12.13 7.67 3.00
CA ASP A 172 12.92 8.15 1.89
C ASP A 172 14.38 8.00 2.27
N SER A 173 15.10 7.11 1.57
CA SER A 173 16.49 6.78 1.89
C SER A 173 17.53 7.81 1.41
N ARG A 174 17.09 8.94 0.82
CA ARG A 174 17.99 10.03 0.38
C ARG A 174 18.73 10.66 1.52
#